data_eea81315cb7ba110ea18fb3b10c3a5b7
#
_entry.id   eea81315cb7ba110ea18fb3b10c3a5b7
#
_cell.length_a   1.000
_cell.length_b   1.000
_cell.length_c   1.000
_cell.angle_alpha   90.00
_cell.angle_beta   90.00
_cell.angle_gamma   90.00
#
_symmetry.space_group_name_H-M   'P 1'
#
loop_
_entity.id
_entity.type
_entity.pdbx_description
1 polymer ?
#
loop_
_entity_poly.entity_id
_entity_poly.type
_entity_poly.pdbx_seq_one_letter_code
_entity_poly.pdbx_strand_id
1 'polypeptide(L)'
;SYLVRTVQTMNETYFEQLEETLYHEELSNGLNVYILPKKGFSKTFVTFTTKYGSIDRTFVPIGEQETITVPDGIAHFLEHKMFEKEEGDVFQKFSEVGAQANAFTSFTRTAYLFSATDHLYTSTKTLLDFVQQPYFTEETVNKEKGIIGQEITMYDDLPDWRLYFGAIENMYHNHPVKIDIAGTIESIEGITA
;
A
#
# COMPACT_ATOMS: atom_id res chain seq x y z
N SER A 1 -24.88 25.97 -16.13
CA SER A 1 -23.72 26.22 -16.98
C SER A 1 -22.74 25.05 -16.84
N TYR A 2 -22.63 24.24 -17.88
CA TYR A 2 -21.61 23.19 -17.95
C TYR A 2 -20.25 23.89 -18.12
N LEU A 3 -19.43 23.87 -17.09
CA LEU A 3 -17.99 24.16 -17.21
C LEU A 3 -17.41 23.09 -18.12
N VAL A 4 -17.12 23.44 -19.36
CA VAL A 4 -16.25 22.64 -20.21
C VAL A 4 -14.87 22.69 -19.52
N ARG A 5 -14.55 21.68 -18.73
CA ARG A 5 -13.16 21.46 -18.31
C ARG A 5 -12.38 21.22 -19.59
N THR A 6 -11.43 22.09 -19.88
CA THR A 6 -10.40 21.83 -20.90
C THR A 6 -9.83 20.46 -20.55
N VAL A 7 -10.04 19.48 -21.42
CA VAL A 7 -9.42 18.17 -21.29
C VAL A 7 -7.94 18.40 -21.47
N GLN A 8 -7.21 18.46 -20.37
CA GLN A 8 -5.77 18.46 -20.41
C GLN A 8 -5.38 17.11 -20.99
N THR A 9 -4.75 17.11 -22.16
CA THR A 9 -4.33 15.86 -22.80
C THR A 9 -3.28 15.19 -21.93
N MET A 10 -3.56 13.97 -21.47
CA MET A 10 -2.58 13.14 -20.73
C MET A 10 -1.37 12.87 -21.62
N ASN A 11 -0.18 12.77 -21.02
CA ASN A 11 1.02 12.32 -21.73
C ASN A 11 0.83 10.84 -22.14
N GLU A 12 1.19 10.54 -23.38
CA GLU A 12 1.06 9.21 -23.96
C GLU A 12 2.43 8.62 -24.22
N THR A 13 2.64 7.37 -23.82
CA THR A 13 3.82 6.58 -24.17
C THR A 13 3.37 5.30 -24.84
N TYR A 14 3.72 5.11 -26.10
CA TYR A 14 3.41 3.90 -26.85
C TYR A 14 4.55 2.89 -26.77
N PHE A 15 4.22 1.67 -26.38
CA PHE A 15 5.13 0.53 -26.33
C PHE A 15 4.91 -0.36 -27.54
N GLU A 16 5.71 -0.20 -28.56
CA GLU A 16 5.54 -0.87 -29.86
C GLU A 16 5.52 -2.40 -29.74
N GLN A 17 6.40 -2.98 -28.93
CA GLN A 17 6.47 -4.44 -28.75
C GLN A 17 5.24 -5.04 -28.07
N LEU A 18 4.52 -4.24 -27.29
CA LEU A 18 3.33 -4.66 -26.55
C LEU A 18 2.05 -4.21 -27.24
N GLU A 19 2.16 -3.32 -28.23
CA GLU A 19 1.03 -2.63 -28.87
C GLU A 19 0.10 -1.95 -27.85
N GLU A 20 0.70 -1.36 -26.78
CA GLU A 20 -0.02 -0.72 -25.70
C GLU A 20 0.39 0.74 -25.51
N THR A 21 -0.56 1.57 -25.10
CA THR A 21 -0.33 2.98 -24.78
C THR A 21 -0.54 3.20 -23.29
N LEU A 22 0.47 3.73 -22.61
CA LEU A 22 0.39 4.20 -21.23
C LEU A 22 0.04 5.69 -21.24
N TYR A 23 -1.01 6.06 -20.52
CA TYR A 23 -1.39 7.43 -20.27
C TYR A 23 -0.93 7.87 -18.88
N HIS A 24 -0.34 9.05 -18.80
CA HIS A 24 0.16 9.61 -17.55
C HIS A 24 -0.23 11.08 -17.41
N GLU A 25 -0.66 11.45 -16.21
CA GLU A 25 -0.89 12.84 -15.82
C GLU A 25 -0.44 13.05 -14.38
N GLU A 26 0.22 14.17 -14.13
CA GLU A 26 0.48 14.68 -12.78
C GLU A 26 -0.60 15.72 -12.44
N LEU A 27 -1.37 15.44 -11.39
CA LEU A 27 -2.40 16.35 -10.92
C LEU A 27 -1.77 17.57 -10.20
N SER A 28 -2.55 18.63 -10.05
CA SER A 28 -2.07 19.88 -9.42
C SER A 28 -1.57 19.72 -7.97
N ASN A 29 -1.98 18.65 -7.29
CA ASN A 29 -1.52 18.30 -5.95
C ASN A 29 -0.26 17.40 -5.94
N GLY A 30 0.32 17.11 -7.11
CA GLY A 30 1.49 16.24 -7.27
C GLY A 30 1.18 14.75 -7.39
N LEU A 31 -0.09 14.33 -7.34
CA LEU A 31 -0.46 12.93 -7.54
C LEU A 31 -0.25 12.53 -9.00
N ASN A 32 0.51 11.46 -9.22
CA ASN A 32 0.69 10.87 -10.54
C ASN A 32 -0.38 9.83 -10.82
N VAL A 33 -1.07 9.98 -11.94
CA VAL A 33 -2.10 9.06 -12.41
C VAL A 33 -1.63 8.37 -13.66
N TYR A 34 -1.67 7.04 -13.67
CA TYR A 34 -1.30 6.20 -14.80
C TYR A 34 -2.51 5.37 -15.24
N ILE A 35 -2.77 5.31 -16.53
CA ILE A 35 -3.84 4.50 -17.11
C ILE A 35 -3.26 3.67 -18.24
N LEU A 36 -3.40 2.35 -18.14
CA LEU A 36 -3.00 1.40 -19.17
C LEU A 36 -4.26 0.64 -19.63
N PRO A 37 -4.90 1.07 -20.72
CA PRO A 37 -6.07 0.36 -21.26
C PRO A 37 -5.69 -1.04 -21.77
N LYS A 38 -6.48 -2.04 -21.38
CA LYS A 38 -6.32 -3.43 -21.77
C LYS A 38 -7.54 -3.88 -22.58
N LYS A 39 -7.51 -3.65 -23.89
CA LYS A 39 -8.60 -4.07 -24.78
C LYS A 39 -8.81 -5.58 -24.74
N GLY A 40 -10.06 -6.01 -24.63
CA GLY A 40 -10.41 -7.43 -24.58
C GLY A 40 -10.36 -8.09 -23.21
N PHE A 41 -9.93 -7.37 -22.18
CA PHE A 41 -9.97 -7.82 -20.79
C PHE A 41 -11.22 -7.27 -20.09
N SER A 42 -11.96 -8.14 -19.40
CA SER A 42 -13.14 -7.73 -18.63
C SER A 42 -12.79 -7.22 -17.24
N LYS A 43 -11.65 -7.65 -16.70
CA LYS A 43 -11.19 -7.28 -15.35
C LYS A 43 -10.36 -6.00 -15.38
N THR A 44 -10.71 -5.05 -14.53
CA THR A 44 -9.91 -3.85 -14.28
C THR A 44 -9.16 -4.00 -12.96
N PHE A 45 -7.91 -3.60 -12.97
CA PHE A 45 -7.02 -3.60 -11.82
C PHE A 45 -6.66 -2.14 -11.47
N VAL A 46 -6.89 -1.75 -10.23
CA VAL A 46 -6.62 -0.38 -9.76
C VAL A 46 -5.73 -0.45 -8.53
N THR A 47 -4.67 0.34 -8.51
CA THR A 47 -3.78 0.44 -7.36
C THR A 47 -3.59 1.89 -6.92
N PHE A 48 -3.49 2.10 -5.62
CA PHE A 48 -2.99 3.32 -5.00
C PHE A 48 -1.69 2.98 -4.27
N THR A 49 -0.58 3.58 -4.69
CA THR A 49 0.75 3.23 -4.20
C THR A 49 1.41 4.43 -3.56
N THR A 50 1.97 4.26 -2.36
CA THR A 50 2.82 5.25 -1.70
C THR A 50 4.27 4.82 -1.73
N LYS A 51 5.20 5.78 -1.88
CA LYS A 51 6.65 5.58 -1.81
C LYS A 51 7.12 5.49 -0.36
N TYR A 52 6.53 4.58 0.39
CA TYR A 52 6.83 4.31 1.78
C TYR A 52 6.85 2.81 2.01
N GLY A 53 7.98 2.28 2.39
CA GLY A 53 8.18 0.85 2.59
C GLY A 53 9.03 0.55 3.83
N SER A 54 9.40 -0.70 4.01
CA SER A 54 10.07 -1.18 5.23
C SER A 54 11.45 -0.58 5.47
N ILE A 55 12.13 -0.08 4.43
CA ILE A 55 13.45 0.56 4.57
C ILE A 55 13.36 2.02 5.06
N ASP A 56 12.19 2.62 5.04
CA ASP A 56 11.98 4.02 5.42
C ASP A 56 11.82 4.14 6.94
N ARG A 57 12.94 4.11 7.65
CA ARG A 57 13.01 4.07 9.12
C ARG A 57 13.26 5.42 9.75
N THR A 58 14.07 6.26 9.08
CA THR A 58 14.50 7.56 9.61
C THR A 58 14.28 8.60 8.53
N PHE A 59 13.43 9.56 8.78
CA PHE A 59 13.03 10.58 7.81
C PHE A 59 12.45 11.81 8.50
N VAL A 60 12.29 12.90 7.73
CA VAL A 60 11.55 14.07 8.15
C VAL A 60 10.12 13.96 7.62
N PRO A 61 9.10 13.86 8.48
CA PRO A 61 7.71 13.81 8.03
C PRO A 61 7.30 15.07 7.25
N ILE A 62 6.33 14.91 6.35
CA ILE A 62 5.80 16.06 5.59
C ILE A 62 5.23 17.11 6.53
N GLY A 63 5.70 18.35 6.39
CA GLY A 63 5.28 19.48 7.24
C GLY A 63 6.07 19.63 8.53
N GLU A 64 6.96 18.69 8.85
CA GLU A 64 7.84 18.77 10.02
C GLU A 64 9.25 19.24 9.65
N GLN A 65 10.06 19.56 10.65
CA GLN A 65 11.45 20.00 10.47
C GLN A 65 12.45 19.03 11.11
N GLU A 66 11.99 18.20 12.03
CA GLU A 66 12.84 17.27 12.76
C GLU A 66 12.77 15.87 12.16
N THR A 67 13.90 15.18 12.22
CA THR A 67 14.02 13.78 11.83
C THR A 67 13.40 12.88 12.91
N ILE A 68 12.59 11.93 12.50
CA ILE A 68 12.10 10.86 13.37
C ILE A 68 12.64 9.51 12.95
N THR A 69 12.71 8.57 13.89
CA THR A 69 12.98 7.16 13.62
C THR A 69 11.77 6.37 14.10
N VAL A 70 11.21 5.58 13.17
CA VAL A 70 10.00 4.77 13.43
C VAL A 70 10.37 3.32 13.73
N PRO A 71 9.50 2.58 14.45
CA PRO A 71 9.71 1.15 14.70
C PRO A 71 9.79 0.32 13.42
N ASP A 72 10.63 -0.71 13.41
CA ASP A 72 10.69 -1.67 12.31
C ASP A 72 9.34 -2.37 12.15
N GLY A 73 8.88 -2.49 10.90
CA GLY A 73 7.58 -3.06 10.58
C GLY A 73 6.42 -2.07 10.53
N ILE A 74 6.65 -0.77 10.80
CA ILE A 74 5.57 0.23 10.83
C ILE A 74 4.84 0.36 9.49
N ALA A 75 5.51 0.26 8.36
CA ALA A 75 4.88 0.36 7.04
C ALA A 75 3.87 -0.79 6.82
N HIS A 76 4.24 -2.01 7.16
CA HIS A 76 3.36 -3.18 7.10
C HIS A 76 2.23 -3.09 8.13
N PHE A 77 2.53 -2.62 9.32
CA PHE A 77 1.53 -2.40 10.36
C PHE A 77 0.47 -1.39 9.91
N LEU A 78 0.91 -0.29 9.31
CA LEU A 78 0.02 0.74 8.77
C LEU A 78 -0.85 0.18 7.63
N GLU A 79 -0.29 -0.67 6.76
CA GLU A 79 -1.05 -1.34 5.69
C GLU A 79 -2.26 -2.08 6.27
N HIS A 80 -2.07 -2.91 7.29
CA HIS A 80 -3.15 -3.61 7.98
C HIS A 80 -4.16 -2.64 8.59
N LYS A 81 -3.68 -1.62 9.28
CA LYS A 81 -4.55 -0.66 9.99
C LYS A 81 -5.40 0.20 9.06
N MET A 82 -4.95 0.48 7.84
CA MET A 82 -5.72 1.30 6.89
C MET A 82 -7.04 0.66 6.46
N PHE A 83 -7.15 -0.67 6.49
CA PHE A 83 -8.39 -1.38 6.19
C PHE A 83 -9.42 -1.34 7.32
N GLU A 84 -9.02 -1.04 8.54
CA GLU A 84 -9.90 -0.95 9.70
C GLU A 84 -10.41 0.49 9.87
N LYS A 85 -11.74 0.63 9.94
CA LYS A 85 -12.44 1.88 10.17
C LYS A 85 -13.35 1.75 11.39
N GLU A 86 -13.88 2.86 11.90
CA GLU A 86 -14.83 2.85 13.01
C GLU A 86 -16.05 2.00 12.71
N GLU A 87 -16.55 2.07 11.48
CA GLU A 87 -17.71 1.31 11.01
C GLU A 87 -17.41 -0.15 10.62
N GLY A 88 -16.16 -0.57 10.62
CA GLY A 88 -15.74 -1.94 10.29
C GLY A 88 -14.64 -2.04 9.26
N ASP A 89 -14.52 -3.22 8.63
CA ASP A 89 -13.50 -3.54 7.67
C ASP A 89 -13.89 -3.09 6.25
N VAL A 90 -12.98 -2.37 5.59
CA VAL A 90 -13.18 -1.87 4.21
C VAL A 90 -13.30 -3.01 3.20
N PHE A 91 -12.72 -4.17 3.44
CA PHE A 91 -12.88 -5.35 2.57
C PHE A 91 -14.34 -5.71 2.31
N GLN A 92 -15.20 -5.50 3.31
CA GLN A 92 -16.64 -5.74 3.15
C GLN A 92 -17.25 -4.84 2.07
N LYS A 93 -16.89 -3.56 2.03
CA LYS A 93 -17.41 -2.61 1.02
C LYS A 93 -17.04 -3.04 -0.41
N PHE A 94 -15.84 -3.59 -0.61
CA PHE A 94 -15.46 -4.14 -1.90
C PHE A 94 -16.22 -5.42 -2.24
N SER A 95 -16.37 -6.32 -1.27
CA SER A 95 -17.10 -7.59 -1.47
C SER A 95 -18.57 -7.37 -1.83
N GLU A 96 -19.22 -6.36 -1.27
CA GLU A 96 -20.63 -6.01 -1.56
C GLU A 96 -20.88 -5.69 -3.03
N VAL A 97 -19.87 -5.19 -3.75
CA VAL A 97 -19.95 -4.86 -5.18
C VAL A 97 -19.16 -5.86 -6.05
N GLY A 98 -18.76 -6.99 -5.50
CA GLY A 98 -18.06 -8.05 -6.22
C GLY A 98 -16.61 -7.74 -6.56
N ALA A 99 -16.01 -6.71 -5.97
CA ALA A 99 -14.61 -6.38 -6.12
C ALA A 99 -13.75 -7.19 -5.14
N GLN A 100 -12.51 -7.48 -5.54
CA GLN A 100 -11.51 -8.16 -4.74
C GLN A 100 -10.42 -7.17 -4.37
N ALA A 101 -10.36 -6.78 -3.11
CA ALA A 101 -9.32 -5.89 -2.59
C ALA A 101 -8.13 -6.67 -2.05
N ASN A 102 -6.98 -6.04 -2.08
CA ASN A 102 -5.75 -6.55 -1.48
C ASN A 102 -4.81 -5.37 -1.18
N ALA A 103 -3.71 -5.68 -0.50
CA ALA A 103 -2.63 -4.74 -0.29
C ALA A 103 -1.31 -5.50 -0.14
N PHE A 104 -0.21 -4.80 -0.29
CA PHE A 104 1.11 -5.34 0.04
C PHE A 104 2.06 -4.23 0.46
N THR A 105 3.00 -4.59 1.32
CA THR A 105 4.14 -3.76 1.72
C THR A 105 5.41 -4.41 1.21
N SER A 106 6.25 -3.63 0.54
CA SER A 106 7.58 -4.04 0.10
C SER A 106 8.66 -3.21 0.79
N PHE A 107 9.90 -3.37 0.36
CA PHE A 107 11.02 -2.58 0.90
C PHE A 107 10.89 -1.08 0.64
N THR A 108 10.29 -0.68 -0.49
CA THR A 108 10.28 0.71 -0.96
C THR A 108 8.89 1.30 -1.17
N ARG A 109 7.83 0.51 -1.06
CA ARG A 109 6.47 0.96 -1.34
C ARG A 109 5.43 0.16 -0.58
N THR A 110 4.28 0.78 -0.38
CA THR A 110 3.05 0.13 0.09
C THR A 110 1.95 0.39 -0.93
N ALA A 111 1.24 -0.63 -1.35
CA ALA A 111 0.19 -0.53 -2.35
C ALA A 111 -1.13 -1.09 -1.81
N TYR A 112 -2.20 -0.38 -2.11
CA TYR A 112 -3.58 -0.78 -1.86
C TYR A 112 -4.25 -0.94 -3.23
N LEU A 113 -5.01 -2.01 -3.43
CA LEU A 113 -5.50 -2.35 -4.75
C LEU A 113 -6.84 -3.07 -4.71
N PHE A 114 -7.53 -3.05 -5.82
CA PHE A 114 -8.64 -3.96 -6.08
C PHE A 114 -8.64 -4.42 -7.54
N SER A 115 -9.32 -5.52 -7.79
CA SER A 115 -9.72 -5.95 -9.12
C SER A 115 -11.23 -6.14 -9.17
N ALA A 116 -11.84 -5.73 -10.27
CA ALA A 116 -13.28 -5.84 -10.46
C ALA A 116 -13.65 -5.88 -11.94
N THR A 117 -14.82 -6.46 -12.24
CA THR A 117 -15.40 -6.49 -13.59
C THR A 117 -16.54 -5.49 -13.76
N ASP A 118 -17.06 -4.97 -12.65
CA ASP A 118 -18.18 -4.02 -12.62
C ASP A 118 -18.03 -3.09 -11.41
N HIS A 119 -18.91 -2.07 -11.31
CA HIS A 119 -18.90 -1.09 -10.22
C HIS A 119 -17.54 -0.40 -10.01
N LEU A 120 -16.84 -0.09 -11.12
CA LEU A 120 -15.48 0.46 -11.07
C LEU A 120 -15.43 1.84 -10.40
N TYR A 121 -16.41 2.69 -10.66
CA TYR A 121 -16.48 4.01 -10.02
C TYR A 121 -16.61 3.89 -8.49
N THR A 122 -17.55 3.07 -8.02
CA THR A 122 -17.77 2.83 -6.59
C THR A 122 -16.54 2.26 -5.91
N SER A 123 -15.91 1.26 -6.52
CA SER A 123 -14.70 0.62 -5.98
C SER A 123 -13.50 1.57 -5.99
N THR A 124 -13.31 2.37 -7.04
CA THR A 124 -12.24 3.36 -7.10
C THR A 124 -12.44 4.45 -6.06
N LYS A 125 -13.68 4.93 -5.89
CA LYS A 125 -14.01 5.88 -4.83
C LYS A 125 -13.73 5.31 -3.44
N THR A 126 -14.12 4.07 -3.19
CA THR A 126 -13.84 3.38 -1.92
C THR A 126 -12.34 3.28 -1.67
N LEU A 127 -11.54 2.91 -2.68
CA LEU A 127 -10.08 2.87 -2.59
C LEU A 127 -9.49 4.23 -2.20
N LEU A 128 -9.88 5.29 -2.90
CA LEU A 128 -9.37 6.63 -2.64
C LEU A 128 -9.82 7.18 -1.28
N ASP A 129 -11.02 6.87 -0.85
CA ASP A 129 -11.55 7.32 0.44
C ASP A 129 -10.82 6.64 1.60
N PHE A 130 -10.67 5.32 1.59
CA PHE A 130 -10.12 4.64 2.76
C PHE A 130 -8.62 4.87 2.97
N VAL A 131 -7.84 5.09 1.91
CA VAL A 131 -6.40 5.40 2.05
C VAL A 131 -6.13 6.81 2.58
N GLN A 132 -7.15 7.67 2.62
CA GLN A 132 -7.07 9.04 3.12
C GLN A 132 -7.71 9.23 4.51
N GLN A 133 -8.33 8.20 5.06
CA GLN A 133 -9.10 8.28 6.31
C GLN A 133 -8.58 7.29 7.34
N PRO A 134 -7.42 7.57 7.96
CA PRO A 134 -6.87 6.69 8.98
C PRO A 134 -7.80 6.65 10.21
N TYR A 135 -7.88 5.48 10.83
CA TYR A 135 -8.60 5.26 12.09
C TYR A 135 -7.72 4.45 13.04
N PHE A 136 -7.16 5.13 14.03
CA PHE A 136 -6.26 4.52 15.00
C PHE A 136 -6.79 4.76 16.41
N THR A 137 -6.96 3.70 17.17
CA THR A 137 -7.19 3.74 18.60
C THR A 137 -6.15 2.87 19.29
N GLU A 138 -5.87 3.14 20.54
CA GLU A 138 -4.98 2.31 21.34
C GLU A 138 -5.43 0.84 21.36
N GLU A 139 -6.73 0.61 21.53
CA GLU A 139 -7.32 -0.72 21.51
C GLU A 139 -7.09 -1.44 20.18
N THR A 140 -7.41 -0.80 19.06
CA THR A 140 -7.28 -1.41 17.73
C THR A 140 -5.83 -1.62 17.32
N VAL A 141 -4.92 -0.73 17.71
CA VAL A 141 -3.48 -0.89 17.51
C VAL A 141 -2.95 -2.07 18.32
N ASN A 142 -3.32 -2.19 19.59
CA ASN A 142 -2.89 -3.33 20.42
C ASN A 142 -3.43 -4.67 19.93
N LYS A 143 -4.66 -4.70 19.42
CA LYS A 143 -5.21 -5.89 18.77
C LYS A 143 -4.40 -6.32 17.55
N GLU A 144 -4.02 -5.37 16.72
CA GLU A 144 -3.23 -5.64 15.50
C GLU A 144 -1.83 -6.18 15.79
N LYS A 145 -1.21 -5.76 16.89
CA LYS A 145 0.07 -6.33 17.34
C LYS A 145 0.00 -7.85 17.53
N GLY A 146 -1.10 -8.34 18.08
CA GLY A 146 -1.32 -9.77 18.23
C GLY A 146 -1.47 -10.50 16.89
N ILE A 147 -2.20 -9.91 15.95
CA ILE A 147 -2.42 -10.45 14.60
C ILE A 147 -1.11 -10.52 13.83
N ILE A 148 -0.37 -9.43 13.78
CA ILE A 148 0.92 -9.37 13.07
C ILE A 148 1.97 -10.25 13.77
N GLY A 149 1.95 -10.34 15.10
CA GLY A 149 2.81 -11.26 15.84
C GLY A 149 2.61 -12.72 15.43
N GLN A 150 1.38 -13.14 15.19
CA GLN A 150 1.06 -14.49 14.67
C GLN A 150 1.55 -14.65 13.23
N GLU A 151 1.39 -13.64 12.40
CA GLU A 151 1.89 -13.64 11.02
C GLU A 151 3.42 -13.77 10.98
N ILE A 152 4.15 -13.02 11.78
CA ILE A 152 5.60 -13.13 11.91
C ILE A 152 6.01 -14.57 12.27
N THR A 153 5.36 -15.15 13.26
CA THR A 153 5.61 -16.53 13.69
C THR A 153 5.35 -17.54 12.56
N MET A 154 4.28 -17.34 11.80
CA MET A 154 3.93 -18.19 10.66
C MET A 154 5.02 -18.15 9.58
N TYR A 155 5.55 -16.97 9.25
CA TYR A 155 6.63 -16.83 8.27
C TYR A 155 7.95 -17.40 8.75
N ASP A 156 8.23 -17.34 10.05
CA ASP A 156 9.42 -17.96 10.65
C ASP A 156 9.47 -19.47 10.45
N ASP A 157 8.33 -20.11 10.29
CA ASP A 157 8.20 -21.55 10.03
C ASP A 157 8.29 -21.93 8.53
N LEU A 158 8.38 -20.95 7.63
CA LEU A 158 8.50 -21.18 6.18
C LEU A 158 9.95 -21.23 5.73
N PRO A 159 10.46 -22.40 5.26
CA PRO A 159 11.87 -22.55 4.86
C PRO A 159 12.32 -21.58 3.78
N ASP A 160 11.50 -21.34 2.75
CA ASP A 160 11.83 -20.45 1.63
C ASP A 160 11.93 -18.99 2.11
N TRP A 161 11.07 -18.56 3.02
CA TRP A 161 11.12 -17.25 3.63
C TRP A 161 12.39 -17.07 4.48
N ARG A 162 12.70 -18.07 5.30
CA ARG A 162 13.92 -18.10 6.12
C ARG A 162 15.18 -18.04 5.26
N LEU A 163 15.20 -18.77 4.15
CA LEU A 163 16.32 -18.75 3.20
C LEU A 163 16.48 -17.36 2.57
N TYR A 164 15.38 -16.77 2.08
CA TYR A 164 15.39 -15.48 1.41
C TYR A 164 15.88 -14.36 2.34
N PHE A 165 15.27 -14.22 3.51
CA PHE A 165 15.67 -13.20 4.47
C PHE A 165 17.01 -13.46 5.12
N GLY A 166 17.35 -14.70 5.38
CA GLY A 166 18.68 -15.08 5.86
C GLY A 166 19.79 -14.71 4.86
N ALA A 167 19.54 -14.90 3.57
CA ALA A 167 20.47 -14.47 2.53
C ALA A 167 20.63 -12.95 2.51
N ILE A 168 19.54 -12.20 2.52
CA ILE A 168 19.56 -10.72 2.52
C ILE A 168 20.29 -10.20 3.78
N GLU A 169 19.95 -10.73 4.95
CA GLU A 169 20.56 -10.33 6.23
C GLU A 169 22.09 -10.52 6.22
N ASN A 170 22.57 -11.58 5.60
CA ASN A 170 24.00 -11.84 5.47
C ASN A 170 24.71 -11.05 4.37
N MET A 171 23.95 -10.59 3.34
CA MET A 171 24.50 -9.80 2.24
C MET A 171 24.70 -8.32 2.62
N TYR A 172 23.90 -7.79 3.52
CA TYR A 172 23.88 -6.36 3.86
C TYR A 172 24.20 -6.14 5.34
N HIS A 173 25.26 -5.39 5.62
CA HIS A 173 25.66 -5.08 7.01
C HIS A 173 24.88 -3.89 7.60
N ASN A 174 24.72 -2.83 6.82
CA ASN A 174 24.19 -1.55 7.31
C ASN A 174 22.90 -1.10 6.62
N HIS A 175 22.53 -1.69 5.48
CA HIS A 175 21.34 -1.30 4.75
C HIS A 175 20.09 -1.87 5.43
N PRO A 176 19.02 -1.05 5.60
CA PRO A 176 17.77 -1.49 6.27
C PRO A 176 16.99 -2.58 5.52
N VAL A 177 17.36 -2.92 4.27
CA VAL A 177 16.75 -4.06 3.53
C VAL A 177 16.94 -5.39 4.27
N LYS A 178 17.96 -5.49 5.15
CA LYS A 178 18.19 -6.69 5.97
C LYS A 178 17.12 -6.92 7.05
N ILE A 179 16.29 -5.93 7.33
CA ILE A 179 15.24 -5.99 8.34
C ILE A 179 13.99 -6.55 7.66
N ASP A 180 13.35 -7.52 8.31
CA ASP A 180 12.09 -8.10 7.82
C ASP A 180 11.03 -7.01 7.64
N ILE A 181 10.27 -7.10 6.55
CA ILE A 181 9.22 -6.13 6.20
C ILE A 181 8.18 -5.98 7.32
N ALA A 182 7.81 -7.08 7.97
CA ALA A 182 6.88 -7.08 9.11
C ALA A 182 7.51 -6.60 10.43
N GLY A 183 8.83 -6.42 10.48
CA GLY A 183 9.56 -6.17 11.71
C GLY A 183 9.70 -7.42 12.58
N THR A 184 9.86 -7.22 13.87
CA THR A 184 9.88 -8.28 14.89
C THR A 184 8.74 -8.06 15.88
N ILE A 185 8.39 -9.09 16.67
CA ILE A 185 7.41 -8.96 17.74
C ILE A 185 7.84 -7.84 18.69
N GLU A 186 9.10 -7.76 19.03
CA GLU A 186 9.67 -6.72 19.90
C GLU A 186 9.57 -5.32 19.28
N SER A 187 9.85 -5.18 17.98
CA SER A 187 9.83 -3.87 17.33
C SER A 187 8.41 -3.30 17.21
N ILE A 188 7.42 -4.13 16.95
CA ILE A 188 6.02 -3.68 16.81
C ILE A 188 5.36 -3.35 18.14
N GLU A 189 5.87 -3.85 19.26
CA GLU A 189 5.38 -3.47 20.60
C GLU A 189 5.49 -1.96 20.86
N GLY A 190 6.47 -1.30 20.28
CA GLY A 190 6.65 0.15 20.38
C GLY A 190 5.66 1.00 19.57
N ILE A 191 4.80 0.39 18.76
CA ILE A 191 3.82 1.12 17.93
C ILE A 191 2.65 1.62 18.79
N THR A 192 2.27 2.88 18.60
CA THR A 192 1.15 3.54 19.27
C THR A 192 0.15 4.11 18.26
N ALA A 193 -1.04 4.46 18.75
CA ALA A 193 -2.08 5.09 17.93
C ALA A 193 -1.72 6.50 17.45
#